data_9cb2514220b1758b9dd9f29b41524a8a
#
_entry.id   9cb2514220b1758b9dd9f29b41524a8a
#
_cell.length_a   1.000
_cell.length_b   1.000
_cell.length_c   1.000
_cell.angle_alpha   90.00
_cell.angle_beta   90.00
_cell.angle_gamma   90.00
#
_symmetry.space_group_name_H-M   'P 1'
#
loop_
_entity.id
_entity.type
_entity.pdbx_description
1 polymer ?
#
loop_
_entity_poly.entity_id
_entity_poly.type
_entity_poly.pdbx_seq_one_letter_code
_entity_poly.pdbx_strand_id
1 'polypeptide(L)'
;MFVLNGDKRILLRTLVVTRWLQEAGTKNGICQENKKEDRTSSIPPTSLIPDCSLLFPGVGSGSIIIHDVEPIRYIWLAARSDTMGKGTVVMAYSGGLDTSICIPLLKERYDYDRVVTVAVNVGQGDEEIAVATKKGEKFADAHYTIDSRDRFVTEYLFPAIRANGSYEGYPMGTALARPLIAEEVVRVALREKARTVAHGCTGKGNDQLRFDFIFRIAGLEVVAPIRELNLTREWEIEYAKEHKIPVPVIKEKPWSIDENLWSRSIEGGRLEDPAYHPPDEIFGWTVPVEKAPDKPEQITLEFLKGIPIKMNGEAMSGRDLITKLNIVAGKHGIGRSDMIEDRILGLKARENYEHPAATVILAAHADLEQLTLTRQELAFKRIVDDKWSELAYMGLVHEPLFHDLNAFITESQQKVNGKVDLQLYKGCCRVLGRSSPEGIYSDDLVSFDSTTFDQCHATGVSAYYGIQARLVEERKKK
;
A
#
# COMPACT_ATOMS: atom_id res chain seq x y z
N MET A 1 11.51 -32.10 32.15
CA MET A 1 10.91 -31.87 30.83
C MET A 1 10.58 -30.37 30.76
N PHE A 2 11.57 -29.56 30.43
CA PHE A 2 11.43 -28.11 30.35
C PHE A 2 11.58 -27.71 28.89
N VAL A 3 10.55 -27.08 28.39
CA VAL A 3 10.52 -26.44 27.05
C VAL A 3 11.16 -25.08 27.17
N LEU A 4 12.28 -24.87 26.50
CA LEU A 4 12.86 -23.53 26.30
C LEU A 4 12.49 -23.06 24.91
N ASN A 5 11.57 -22.09 24.84
CA ASN A 5 11.20 -21.37 23.63
C ASN A 5 11.77 -19.96 23.65
N GLY A 6 12.43 -19.60 22.55
CA GLY A 6 12.51 -18.22 22.05
C GLY A 6 13.39 -17.23 22.82
N ASP A 7 14.70 -17.13 22.49
CA ASP A 7 15.39 -15.84 22.68
C ASP A 7 16.85 -15.80 22.13
N LYS A 8 17.16 -16.65 21.16
CA LYS A 8 18.52 -16.60 20.56
C LYS A 8 18.71 -15.50 19.50
N ARG A 9 17.65 -14.90 18.99
CA ARG A 9 17.77 -13.83 17.95
C ARG A 9 18.03 -12.44 18.54
N ILE A 10 17.56 -12.16 19.74
CA ILE A 10 17.78 -10.88 20.42
C ILE A 10 19.22 -10.81 20.97
N LEU A 11 19.76 -11.92 21.48
CA LEU A 11 21.13 -11.96 21.98
C LEU A 11 22.21 -11.73 20.89
N LEU A 12 21.99 -12.21 19.66
CA LEU A 12 22.97 -11.97 18.58
C LEU A 12 22.97 -10.52 18.09
N ARG A 13 21.83 -9.84 18.08
CA ARG A 13 21.77 -8.42 17.71
C ARG A 13 22.39 -7.51 18.77
N THR A 14 22.21 -7.83 20.04
CA THR A 14 22.79 -7.06 21.16
C THR A 14 24.32 -7.23 21.23
N LEU A 15 24.85 -8.40 20.93
CA LEU A 15 26.29 -8.66 20.91
C LEU A 15 27.04 -7.96 19.76
N VAL A 16 26.40 -7.79 18.60
CA VAL A 16 27.01 -7.07 17.46
C VAL A 16 27.04 -5.56 17.72
N VAL A 17 25.98 -5.01 18.30
CA VAL A 17 25.93 -3.57 18.62
C VAL A 17 26.88 -3.19 19.76
N THR A 18 27.01 -4.00 20.80
CA THR A 18 27.95 -3.75 21.89
C THR A 18 29.41 -3.85 21.44
N ARG A 19 29.77 -4.74 20.54
CA ARG A 19 31.11 -4.86 19.99
C ARG A 19 31.48 -3.67 19.10
N TRP A 20 30.52 -3.14 18.33
CA TRP A 20 30.73 -1.94 17.51
C TRP A 20 30.93 -0.67 18.34
N LEU A 21 30.21 -0.54 19.45
CA LEU A 21 30.36 0.60 20.37
C LEU A 21 31.67 0.56 21.17
N GLN A 22 32.24 -0.61 21.45
CA GLN A 22 33.56 -0.74 22.10
C GLN A 22 34.72 -0.44 21.15
N GLU A 23 34.62 -0.73 19.86
CA GLU A 23 35.65 -0.41 18.86
C GLU A 23 35.61 1.07 18.42
N ALA A 24 34.46 1.75 18.52
CA ALA A 24 34.35 3.20 18.25
C ALA A 24 34.87 4.10 19.38
N GLY A 25 35.01 3.57 20.60
CA GLY A 25 35.44 4.33 21.79
C GLY A 25 36.96 4.47 21.99
N THR A 26 37.81 3.84 21.17
CA THR A 26 39.25 3.78 21.39
C THR A 26 40.12 4.52 20.37
N LYS A 27 39.55 5.38 19.53
CA LYS A 27 40.35 6.24 18.61
C LYS A 27 39.91 7.70 18.68
N ASN A 28 40.22 8.36 19.77
CA ASN A 28 40.36 9.81 19.82
C ASN A 28 41.69 10.15 20.57
N GLY A 29 42.72 10.38 19.80
CA GLY A 29 44.01 10.89 20.24
C GLY A 29 44.70 11.62 19.10
N ILE A 30 44.56 12.94 19.12
CA ILE A 30 45.52 13.98 18.72
C ILE A 30 46.34 13.72 17.44
N CYS A 31 46.21 14.54 16.39
CA CYS A 31 47.35 15.33 15.89
C CYS A 31 46.95 16.41 14.88
N GLN A 32 47.64 17.51 14.97
CA GLN A 32 47.61 18.75 14.21
C GLN A 32 48.15 18.62 12.79
N GLU A 33 47.68 19.55 11.95
CA GLU A 33 48.31 20.23 10.79
C GLU A 33 49.50 19.63 10.04
N ASN A 34 49.38 19.45 8.70
CA ASN A 34 50.07 20.29 7.70
C ASN A 34 49.83 19.89 6.24
N LYS A 35 49.53 20.91 5.44
CA LYS A 35 49.84 21.24 4.03
C LYS A 35 50.13 20.19 2.95
N LYS A 36 49.34 20.37 1.86
CA LYS A 36 49.69 20.38 0.41
C LYS A 36 50.60 19.27 -0.14
N GLU A 37 50.09 18.52 -1.13
CA GLU A 37 50.57 18.56 -2.51
C GLU A 37 49.83 17.59 -3.45
N ASP A 38 49.64 18.05 -4.67
CA ASP A 38 49.13 17.36 -5.85
C ASP A 38 49.88 16.04 -6.14
N ARG A 39 49.16 15.02 -6.62
CA ARG A 39 49.53 14.23 -7.82
C ARG A 39 48.53 13.15 -8.16
N THR A 40 48.10 13.19 -9.38
CA THR A 40 47.49 12.14 -10.22
C THR A 40 48.19 10.79 -10.11
N SER A 41 47.44 9.70 -9.95
CA SER A 41 47.73 8.42 -10.62
C SER A 41 46.63 7.38 -10.42
N SER A 42 46.26 6.84 -11.50
CA SER A 42 45.56 5.57 -11.89
C SER A 42 45.44 4.48 -10.83
N ILE A 43 44.21 3.98 -10.68
CA ILE A 43 43.85 2.74 -9.96
C ILE A 43 43.78 1.60 -10.98
N PRO A 44 44.46 0.48 -10.79
CA PRO A 44 44.19 -0.75 -11.51
C PRO A 44 43.12 -1.61 -10.84
N PRO A 45 42.38 -2.45 -11.58
CA PRO A 45 41.37 -3.33 -10.99
C PRO A 45 42.03 -4.70 -10.66
N THR A 46 41.82 -5.17 -9.43
CA THR A 46 41.84 -6.63 -9.18
C THR A 46 41.29 -6.98 -7.79
N SER A 47 40.21 -7.75 -7.82
CA SER A 47 39.95 -8.99 -7.07
C SER A 47 40.47 -9.13 -5.64
N LEU A 48 39.54 -9.47 -4.73
CA LEU A 48 39.63 -10.62 -3.81
C LEU A 48 38.38 -10.62 -2.92
N ILE A 49 37.43 -11.48 -3.25
CA ILE A 49 36.38 -11.94 -2.34
C ILE A 49 36.99 -13.17 -1.63
N PRO A 50 37.12 -13.21 -0.31
CA PRO A 50 37.53 -14.44 0.37
C PRO A 50 36.40 -15.46 0.36
N ASP A 51 36.77 -16.67 -0.01
CA ASP A 51 35.96 -17.89 0.03
C ASP A 51 35.51 -18.18 1.49
N CYS A 52 34.19 -18.15 1.71
CA CYS A 52 33.57 -18.40 3.01
C CYS A 52 33.34 -19.88 3.33
N SER A 53 34.01 -20.80 2.68
CA SER A 53 33.80 -22.25 2.86
C SER A 53 34.51 -22.91 4.04
N LEU A 54 35.19 -22.16 4.92
CA LEU A 54 36.05 -22.76 5.95
C LEU A 54 35.63 -22.53 7.42
N LEU A 55 34.38 -22.19 7.75
CA LEU A 55 34.03 -21.88 9.13
C LEU A 55 32.91 -22.73 9.78
N PHE A 56 32.46 -23.83 9.22
CA PHE A 56 31.55 -24.73 9.95
C PHE A 56 31.72 -26.22 9.52
N PRO A 57 32.53 -27.00 10.20
CA PRO A 57 32.44 -28.45 10.11
C PRO A 57 31.40 -28.96 11.14
N GLY A 58 30.34 -29.60 10.68
CA GLY A 58 29.51 -30.47 11.49
C GLY A 58 28.08 -30.03 11.79
N VAL A 59 27.21 -29.94 10.76
CA VAL A 59 25.77 -30.07 10.97
C VAL A 59 25.24 -31.08 9.96
N GLY A 60 24.69 -32.18 10.47
CA GLY A 60 24.11 -33.28 9.71
C GLY A 60 22.93 -32.85 8.86
N SER A 61 22.67 -33.62 7.80
CA SER A 61 21.56 -33.49 6.85
C SER A 61 20.20 -33.56 7.53
N GLY A 62 19.66 -32.42 7.92
CA GLY A 62 18.27 -32.26 8.33
C GLY A 62 17.64 -31.23 7.41
N SER A 63 16.63 -31.61 6.65
CA SER A 63 15.86 -30.74 5.78
C SER A 63 15.25 -29.62 6.62
N ILE A 64 15.76 -28.40 6.47
CA ILE A 64 15.16 -27.20 7.04
C ILE A 64 14.06 -26.76 6.10
N ILE A 65 12.82 -27.01 6.48
CA ILE A 65 11.65 -26.40 5.87
C ILE A 65 11.67 -24.93 6.31
N ILE A 66 12.08 -24.04 5.42
CA ILE A 66 11.98 -22.60 5.63
C ILE A 66 10.56 -22.23 5.24
N HIS A 67 9.69 -22.11 6.23
CA HIS A 67 8.42 -21.40 6.08
C HIS A 67 8.68 -19.89 6.11
N ASP A 68 8.33 -19.25 5.00
CA ASP A 68 7.92 -17.87 4.84
C ASP A 68 8.68 -16.77 5.58
N VAL A 69 9.72 -16.21 4.96
CA VAL A 69 9.95 -14.76 4.90
C VAL A 69 10.94 -14.45 3.77
N GLU A 70 10.57 -13.54 2.87
CA GLU A 70 11.36 -12.86 1.82
C GLU A 70 11.37 -13.50 0.41
N PRO A 71 10.29 -13.35 -0.35
CA PRO A 71 10.32 -13.70 -1.77
C PRO A 71 11.14 -12.71 -2.63
N ILE A 72 11.25 -11.44 -2.25
CA ILE A 72 11.82 -10.41 -3.13
C ILE A 72 13.36 -10.37 -3.10
N ARG A 73 14.00 -10.56 -1.97
CA ARG A 73 15.48 -10.55 -1.87
C ARG A 73 16.16 -11.66 -2.68
N TYR A 74 15.53 -12.82 -2.83
CA TYR A 74 16.03 -13.92 -3.68
C TYR A 74 15.77 -13.68 -5.17
N ILE A 75 14.77 -12.91 -5.53
CA ILE A 75 14.47 -12.51 -6.92
C ILE A 75 15.63 -11.70 -7.51
N TRP A 76 16.26 -10.83 -6.74
CA TRP A 76 17.37 -9.97 -7.16
C TRP A 76 18.63 -10.74 -7.60
N LEU A 77 18.87 -11.93 -7.10
CA LEU A 77 20.05 -12.75 -7.43
C LEU A 77 19.84 -13.60 -8.68
N ALA A 78 18.60 -13.95 -9.03
CA ALA A 78 18.31 -14.80 -10.19
C ALA A 78 18.36 -14.07 -11.55
N ALA A 79 18.24 -12.74 -11.56
CA ALA A 79 18.21 -11.93 -12.78
C ALA A 79 19.57 -11.77 -13.49
N ARG A 80 20.65 -12.36 -12.97
CA ARG A 80 22.02 -12.23 -13.50
C ARG A 80 22.51 -13.39 -14.39
N SER A 81 21.66 -14.25 -14.93
CA SER A 81 22.12 -15.30 -15.83
C SER A 81 22.22 -14.81 -17.28
N ASP A 82 23.41 -14.92 -17.87
CA ASP A 82 23.84 -14.34 -19.15
C ASP A 82 23.32 -15.04 -20.42
N THR A 83 22.25 -15.82 -20.36
CA THR A 83 21.79 -16.60 -21.53
C THR A 83 20.31 -16.37 -21.83
N MET A 84 19.97 -15.20 -22.40
CA MET A 84 18.58 -14.97 -22.74
C MET A 84 18.40 -14.25 -24.06
N GLY A 85 17.66 -14.87 -24.97
CA GLY A 85 17.23 -14.27 -26.22
C GLY A 85 16.27 -13.09 -26.03
N LYS A 86 16.21 -12.25 -27.03
CA LYS A 86 15.37 -11.04 -27.08
C LYS A 86 13.87 -11.34 -27.21
N GLY A 87 13.44 -12.61 -27.14
CA GLY A 87 12.19 -13.10 -27.68
C GLY A 87 10.93 -12.84 -26.86
N THR A 88 10.98 -12.79 -25.52
CA THR A 88 9.77 -12.78 -24.67
C THR A 88 9.62 -11.49 -23.89
N VAL A 89 8.41 -10.89 -23.95
CA VAL A 89 7.98 -9.82 -23.07
C VAL A 89 6.76 -10.28 -22.24
N VAL A 90 6.74 -9.93 -20.95
CA VAL A 90 5.62 -10.22 -20.04
C VAL A 90 4.91 -8.93 -19.71
N MET A 91 3.58 -8.90 -19.89
CA MET A 91 2.80 -7.67 -19.81
C MET A 91 1.73 -7.75 -18.73
N ALA A 92 1.62 -6.68 -17.91
CA ALA A 92 0.46 -6.44 -17.06
C ALA A 92 -0.79 -6.25 -17.92
N TYR A 93 -1.84 -7.04 -17.68
CA TYR A 93 -2.98 -7.13 -18.57
C TYR A 93 -4.31 -7.00 -17.81
N SER A 94 -5.10 -6.00 -18.17
CA SER A 94 -6.43 -5.77 -17.61
C SER A 94 -7.58 -6.24 -18.52
N GLY A 95 -7.30 -6.62 -19.77
CA GLY A 95 -8.34 -6.93 -20.76
C GLY A 95 -9.04 -5.70 -21.35
N GLY A 96 -8.64 -4.49 -20.92
CA GLY A 96 -9.09 -3.22 -21.48
C GLY A 96 -8.55 -2.97 -22.90
N LEU A 97 -8.98 -1.88 -23.53
CA LEU A 97 -8.53 -1.52 -24.88
C LEU A 97 -7.03 -1.34 -24.94
N ASP A 98 -6.49 -0.46 -24.09
CA ASP A 98 -5.07 -0.06 -24.07
C ASP A 98 -4.15 -1.27 -23.92
N THR A 99 -4.44 -2.16 -22.96
CA THR A 99 -3.64 -3.37 -22.77
C THR A 99 -3.84 -4.39 -23.89
N SER A 100 -5.02 -4.46 -24.49
CA SER A 100 -5.28 -5.43 -25.57
C SER A 100 -4.57 -5.05 -26.87
N ILE A 101 -4.48 -3.78 -27.23
CA ILE A 101 -3.74 -3.32 -28.42
C ILE A 101 -2.22 -3.39 -28.22
N CYS A 102 -1.73 -3.36 -26.97
CA CYS A 102 -0.33 -3.54 -26.70
C CYS A 102 0.20 -4.90 -27.16
N ILE A 103 -0.64 -5.96 -27.23
CA ILE A 103 -0.21 -7.29 -27.66
C ILE A 103 0.35 -7.29 -29.08
N PRO A 104 -0.41 -6.87 -30.13
CA PRO A 104 0.14 -6.78 -31.48
C PRO A 104 1.22 -5.68 -31.60
N LEU A 105 1.11 -4.55 -30.89
CA LEU A 105 2.12 -3.50 -30.93
C LEU A 105 3.50 -3.98 -30.46
N LEU A 106 3.55 -4.79 -29.40
CA LEU A 106 4.79 -5.37 -28.90
C LEU A 106 5.47 -6.27 -29.94
N LYS A 107 4.69 -6.98 -30.76
CA LYS A 107 5.20 -7.78 -31.88
C LYS A 107 5.63 -6.93 -33.07
N GLU A 108 4.79 -6.01 -33.51
CA GLU A 108 4.96 -5.27 -34.77
C GLU A 108 5.95 -4.10 -34.69
N ARG A 109 5.97 -3.40 -33.54
CA ARG A 109 6.77 -2.19 -33.37
C ARG A 109 8.00 -2.38 -32.49
N TYR A 110 7.99 -3.41 -31.65
CA TYR A 110 9.08 -3.66 -30.70
C TYR A 110 9.82 -4.97 -30.98
N ASP A 111 9.41 -5.73 -32.01
CA ASP A 111 10.05 -6.97 -32.51
C ASP A 111 10.13 -8.08 -31.45
N TYR A 112 9.14 -8.18 -30.54
CA TYR A 112 9.05 -9.31 -29.64
C TYR A 112 8.41 -10.52 -30.31
N ASP A 113 9.09 -11.67 -30.25
CA ASP A 113 8.60 -12.93 -30.83
C ASP A 113 7.44 -13.51 -30.02
N ARG A 114 7.43 -13.26 -28.71
CA ARG A 114 6.46 -13.85 -27.77
C ARG A 114 5.98 -12.82 -26.75
N VAL A 115 4.66 -12.66 -26.64
CA VAL A 115 3.99 -11.80 -25.68
C VAL A 115 3.21 -12.65 -24.70
N VAL A 116 3.58 -12.58 -23.43
CA VAL A 116 2.91 -13.24 -22.31
C VAL A 116 2.13 -12.22 -21.52
N THR A 117 0.85 -12.46 -21.30
CA THR A 117 -0.03 -11.54 -20.53
C THR A 117 -0.34 -12.07 -19.14
N VAL A 118 -0.43 -11.17 -18.16
CA VAL A 118 -0.69 -11.50 -16.76
C VAL A 118 -1.86 -10.65 -16.26
N ALA A 119 -2.98 -11.29 -15.96
CA ALA A 119 -4.11 -10.69 -15.24
C ALA A 119 -4.03 -11.07 -13.76
N VAL A 120 -4.16 -10.09 -12.87
CA VAL A 120 -4.06 -10.32 -11.43
C VAL A 120 -5.40 -9.92 -10.79
N ASN A 121 -6.03 -10.88 -10.10
CA ASN A 121 -7.24 -10.64 -9.34
C ASN A 121 -6.88 -10.06 -7.97
N VAL A 122 -7.22 -8.80 -7.75
CA VAL A 122 -7.09 -8.07 -6.49
C VAL A 122 -8.47 -7.71 -5.91
N GLY A 123 -9.55 -8.32 -6.45
CA GLY A 123 -10.93 -8.14 -5.99
C GLY A 123 -11.82 -7.32 -6.91
N GLN A 124 -11.41 -7.10 -8.15
CA GLN A 124 -12.32 -6.66 -9.20
C GLN A 124 -13.35 -7.77 -9.50
N GLY A 125 -14.46 -7.40 -10.14
CA GLY A 125 -15.55 -8.33 -10.39
C GLY A 125 -15.15 -9.60 -11.13
N ASP A 126 -15.72 -10.74 -10.76
CA ASP A 126 -15.40 -12.05 -11.38
C ASP A 126 -15.64 -12.07 -12.89
N GLU A 127 -16.63 -11.31 -13.39
CA GLU A 127 -16.89 -11.17 -14.84
C GLU A 127 -15.75 -10.43 -15.54
N GLU A 128 -15.19 -9.39 -14.91
CA GLU A 128 -14.09 -8.62 -15.47
C GLU A 128 -12.83 -9.48 -15.62
N ILE A 129 -12.48 -10.24 -14.58
CA ILE A 129 -11.38 -11.21 -14.63
C ILE A 129 -11.62 -12.29 -15.69
N ALA A 130 -12.84 -12.82 -15.79
CA ALA A 130 -13.18 -13.83 -16.81
C ALA A 130 -13.04 -13.28 -18.23
N VAL A 131 -13.42 -12.02 -18.46
CA VAL A 131 -13.27 -11.35 -19.77
C VAL A 131 -11.79 -11.13 -20.07
N ALA A 132 -11.00 -10.63 -19.10
CA ALA A 132 -9.57 -10.45 -19.26
C ALA A 132 -8.87 -11.78 -19.58
N THR A 133 -9.20 -12.85 -18.86
CA THR A 133 -8.65 -14.20 -19.10
C THR A 133 -8.93 -14.67 -20.52
N LYS A 134 -10.19 -14.65 -20.96
CA LYS A 134 -10.56 -15.09 -22.32
C LYS A 134 -9.88 -14.30 -23.43
N LYS A 135 -9.75 -12.98 -23.24
CA LYS A 135 -9.05 -12.12 -24.21
C LYS A 135 -7.53 -12.42 -24.21
N GLY A 136 -6.93 -12.55 -23.02
CA GLY A 136 -5.52 -12.88 -22.90
C GLY A 136 -5.17 -14.21 -23.55
N GLU A 137 -5.94 -15.28 -23.28
CA GLU A 137 -5.79 -16.59 -23.93
C GLU A 137 -5.98 -16.55 -25.45
N LYS A 138 -6.81 -15.65 -25.94
CA LYS A 138 -7.12 -15.55 -27.37
C LYS A 138 -6.03 -14.79 -28.17
N PHE A 139 -5.48 -13.74 -27.61
CA PHE A 139 -4.66 -12.78 -28.35
C PHE A 139 -3.17 -12.84 -28.01
N ALA A 140 -2.80 -13.32 -26.82
CA ALA A 140 -1.39 -13.49 -26.42
C ALA A 140 -0.86 -14.90 -26.75
N ASP A 141 0.46 -15.05 -26.74
CA ASP A 141 1.11 -16.36 -26.95
C ASP A 141 1.00 -17.24 -25.70
N ALA A 142 0.87 -16.62 -24.52
CA ALA A 142 0.52 -17.27 -23.26
C ALA A 142 -0.18 -16.27 -22.34
N HIS A 143 -1.02 -16.78 -21.44
CA HIS A 143 -1.76 -15.97 -20.48
C HIS A 143 -1.73 -16.60 -19.08
N TYR A 144 -1.57 -15.76 -18.07
CA TYR A 144 -1.66 -16.14 -16.67
C TYR A 144 -2.76 -15.30 -15.98
N THR A 145 -3.65 -15.97 -15.26
CA THR A 145 -4.57 -15.33 -14.34
C THR A 145 -4.18 -15.74 -12.91
N ILE A 146 -3.88 -14.76 -12.06
CA ILE A 146 -3.36 -14.98 -10.70
C ILE A 146 -4.36 -14.41 -9.70
N ASP A 147 -4.82 -15.22 -8.75
CA ASP A 147 -5.63 -14.74 -7.62
C ASP A 147 -4.71 -14.28 -6.49
N SER A 148 -4.62 -12.97 -6.29
CA SER A 148 -3.80 -12.34 -5.26
C SER A 148 -4.63 -11.63 -4.18
N ARG A 149 -5.94 -11.94 -4.07
CA ARG A 149 -6.85 -11.27 -3.13
C ARG A 149 -6.42 -11.41 -1.68
N ASP A 150 -6.03 -12.61 -1.25
CA ASP A 150 -5.58 -12.84 0.12
C ASP A 150 -4.23 -12.17 0.40
N ARG A 151 -3.33 -12.19 -0.59
CA ARG A 151 -2.06 -11.49 -0.52
C ARG A 151 -2.26 -9.97 -0.47
N PHE A 152 -3.20 -9.44 -1.25
CA PHE A 152 -3.56 -8.02 -1.23
C PHE A 152 -4.01 -7.59 0.17
N VAL A 153 -4.86 -8.39 0.81
CA VAL A 153 -5.32 -8.12 2.18
C VAL A 153 -4.17 -8.15 3.17
N THR A 154 -3.36 -9.21 3.16
CA THR A 154 -2.36 -9.43 4.21
C THR A 154 -1.13 -8.54 4.09
N GLU A 155 -0.66 -8.30 2.85
CA GLU A 155 0.60 -7.58 2.61
C GLU A 155 0.39 -6.08 2.32
N TYR A 156 -0.81 -5.65 1.93
CA TYR A 156 -1.09 -4.27 1.55
C TYR A 156 -2.21 -3.62 2.38
N LEU A 157 -3.37 -4.28 2.52
CA LEU A 157 -4.49 -3.65 3.22
C LEU A 157 -4.33 -3.65 4.73
N PHE A 158 -3.80 -4.71 5.34
CA PHE A 158 -3.53 -4.72 6.77
C PHE A 158 -2.47 -3.69 7.19
N PRO A 159 -1.34 -3.52 6.49
CA PRO A 159 -0.45 -2.39 6.72
C PRO A 159 -1.14 -1.03 6.54
N ALA A 160 -1.98 -0.87 5.50
CA ALA A 160 -2.73 0.36 5.27
C ALA A 160 -3.72 0.67 6.41
N ILE A 161 -4.42 -0.34 6.96
CA ILE A 161 -5.30 -0.17 8.12
C ILE A 161 -4.48 0.30 9.32
N ARG A 162 -3.36 -0.35 9.63
CA ARG A 162 -2.48 0.02 10.75
C ARG A 162 -1.89 1.42 10.61
N ALA A 163 -1.65 1.86 9.39
CA ALA A 163 -1.13 3.19 9.05
C ALA A 163 -2.24 4.25 8.92
N ASN A 164 -3.52 3.94 9.18
CA ASN A 164 -4.66 4.82 8.85
C ASN A 164 -4.55 5.36 7.41
N GLY A 165 -4.10 4.52 6.47
CA GLY A 165 -3.64 4.85 5.13
C GLY A 165 -4.67 5.60 4.29
N SER A 166 -4.48 6.90 4.18
CA SER A 166 -5.30 7.81 3.38
C SER A 166 -4.42 8.84 2.67
N TYR A 167 -4.80 9.22 1.48
CA TYR A 167 -4.14 10.30 0.74
C TYR A 167 -5.14 11.43 0.52
N GLU A 168 -4.77 12.64 0.94
CA GLU A 168 -5.63 13.84 0.84
C GLU A 168 -7.07 13.64 1.36
N GLY A 169 -7.26 12.71 2.30
CA GLY A 169 -8.53 12.47 2.98
C GLY A 169 -9.37 11.30 2.45
N TYR A 170 -8.89 10.52 1.49
CA TYR A 170 -9.56 9.30 1.04
C TYR A 170 -8.71 8.03 1.21
N PRO A 171 -9.29 6.86 1.50
CA PRO A 171 -8.58 5.59 1.57
C PRO A 171 -8.09 5.15 0.19
N MET A 172 -6.77 4.92 0.07
CA MET A 172 -6.15 4.53 -1.19
C MET A 172 -6.44 3.08 -1.55
N GLY A 173 -6.89 2.79 -2.77
CA GLY A 173 -7.07 1.43 -3.26
C GLY A 173 -6.14 1.09 -4.42
N THR A 174 -6.28 1.78 -5.55
CA THR A 174 -5.46 1.56 -6.74
C THR A 174 -3.96 1.70 -6.47
N ALA A 175 -3.57 2.69 -5.66
CA ALA A 175 -2.18 2.91 -5.27
C ALA A 175 -1.55 1.72 -4.52
N LEU A 176 -2.35 0.98 -3.74
CA LEU A 176 -1.93 -0.24 -3.04
C LEU A 176 -1.97 -1.48 -3.93
N ALA A 177 -2.90 -1.55 -4.89
CA ALA A 177 -3.06 -2.70 -5.77
C ALA A 177 -1.97 -2.77 -6.86
N ARG A 178 -1.54 -1.64 -7.42
CA ARG A 178 -0.58 -1.60 -8.54
C ARG A 178 0.79 -2.19 -8.22
N PRO A 179 1.43 -1.92 -7.07
CA PRO A 179 2.68 -2.58 -6.69
C PRO A 179 2.54 -4.10 -6.63
N LEU A 180 1.47 -4.62 -6.02
CA LEU A 180 1.20 -6.06 -5.97
C LEU A 180 1.04 -6.66 -7.37
N ILE A 181 0.26 -6.02 -8.25
CA ILE A 181 0.10 -6.47 -9.63
C ILE A 181 1.46 -6.50 -10.35
N ALA A 182 2.29 -5.47 -10.17
CA ALA A 182 3.63 -5.41 -10.74
C ALA A 182 4.53 -6.55 -10.23
N GLU A 183 4.49 -6.86 -8.94
CA GLU A 183 5.23 -7.99 -8.36
C GLU A 183 4.83 -9.33 -8.95
N GLU A 184 3.52 -9.55 -9.20
CA GLU A 184 3.06 -10.78 -9.85
C GLU A 184 3.53 -10.86 -11.30
N VAL A 185 3.55 -9.74 -12.02
CA VAL A 185 4.12 -9.68 -13.38
C VAL A 185 5.61 -10.00 -13.35
N VAL A 186 6.36 -9.48 -12.38
CA VAL A 186 7.79 -9.81 -12.18
C VAL A 186 7.98 -11.32 -11.93
N ARG A 187 7.14 -11.93 -11.08
CA ARG A 187 7.21 -13.40 -10.84
C ARG A 187 7.01 -14.21 -12.11
N VAL A 188 6.05 -13.80 -12.93
CA VAL A 188 5.85 -14.47 -14.24
C VAL A 188 7.00 -14.20 -15.18
N ALA A 189 7.54 -12.98 -15.23
CA ALA A 189 8.70 -12.66 -16.06
C ALA A 189 9.91 -13.53 -15.72
N LEU A 190 10.18 -13.75 -14.44
CA LEU A 190 11.24 -14.64 -13.99
C LEU A 190 10.98 -16.10 -14.36
N ARG A 191 9.74 -16.58 -14.22
CA ARG A 191 9.32 -17.93 -14.62
C ARG A 191 9.49 -18.15 -16.13
N GLU A 192 9.09 -17.16 -16.93
CA GLU A 192 9.21 -17.16 -18.40
C GLU A 192 10.63 -16.82 -18.87
N LYS A 193 11.54 -16.52 -17.94
CA LYS A 193 12.90 -16.07 -18.21
C LYS A 193 12.95 -14.83 -19.11
N ALA A 194 11.96 -13.97 -19.02
CA ALA A 194 11.91 -12.72 -19.76
C ALA A 194 12.76 -11.65 -19.08
N ARG A 195 13.44 -10.84 -19.87
CA ARG A 195 14.20 -9.66 -19.39
C ARG A 195 13.37 -8.37 -19.48
N THR A 196 12.29 -8.41 -20.21
CA THR A 196 11.45 -7.24 -20.47
C THR A 196 10.04 -7.49 -19.97
N VAL A 197 9.49 -6.45 -19.36
CA VAL A 197 8.09 -6.36 -18.96
C VAL A 197 7.42 -5.17 -19.62
N ALA A 198 6.09 -5.22 -19.76
CA ALA A 198 5.35 -4.14 -20.38
C ALA A 198 4.08 -3.80 -19.57
N HIS A 199 3.57 -2.59 -19.79
CA HIS A 199 2.25 -2.15 -19.31
C HIS A 199 1.58 -1.20 -20.33
N GLY A 200 0.26 -1.10 -20.27
CA GLY A 200 -0.55 -0.24 -21.14
C GLY A 200 -0.91 1.12 -20.52
N CYS A 201 -0.14 1.64 -19.56
CA CYS A 201 -0.47 2.90 -18.93
C CYS A 201 -0.10 4.10 -19.79
N THR A 202 -0.93 5.14 -19.73
CA THR A 202 -0.66 6.44 -20.35
C THR A 202 0.42 7.23 -19.61
N GLY A 203 1.01 8.22 -20.25
CA GLY A 203 1.98 9.13 -19.62
C GLY A 203 1.38 10.17 -18.67
N LYS A 204 0.05 10.22 -18.51
CA LYS A 204 -0.66 11.21 -17.68
C LYS A 204 -1.06 10.66 -16.29
N GLY A 205 -1.23 9.35 -16.18
CA GLY A 205 -1.65 8.69 -14.93
C GLY A 205 -0.49 8.33 -14.01
N ASN A 206 -0.79 8.06 -12.75
CA ASN A 206 0.17 7.64 -11.73
C ASN A 206 0.66 6.20 -11.93
N ASP A 207 -0.17 5.33 -12.49
CA ASP A 207 0.05 3.89 -12.55
C ASP A 207 1.32 3.50 -13.29
N GLN A 208 1.70 4.26 -14.35
CA GLN A 208 2.95 4.06 -15.04
C GLN A 208 4.16 4.11 -14.10
N LEU A 209 4.17 5.06 -13.15
CA LEU A 209 5.27 5.23 -12.21
C LEU A 209 5.31 4.08 -11.17
N ARG A 210 4.15 3.62 -10.74
CA ARG A 210 3.99 2.50 -9.80
C ARG A 210 4.50 1.19 -10.41
N PHE A 211 4.15 0.90 -11.67
CA PHE A 211 4.67 -0.24 -12.41
C PHE A 211 6.16 -0.12 -12.69
N ASP A 212 6.59 1.02 -13.26
CA ASP A 212 7.99 1.27 -13.62
C ASP A 212 8.92 1.08 -12.41
N PHE A 213 8.54 1.58 -11.24
CA PHE A 213 9.34 1.45 -10.02
C PHE A 213 9.60 -0.03 -9.67
N ILE A 214 8.56 -0.84 -9.55
CA ILE A 214 8.67 -2.27 -9.21
C ILE A 214 9.47 -3.03 -10.26
N PHE A 215 9.19 -2.79 -11.54
CA PHE A 215 9.86 -3.46 -12.64
C PHE A 215 11.36 -3.13 -12.70
N ARG A 216 11.72 -1.85 -12.52
CA ARG A 216 13.12 -1.40 -12.55
C ARG A 216 13.92 -1.87 -11.35
N ILE A 217 13.35 -1.86 -10.15
CA ILE A 217 14.05 -2.41 -8.98
C ILE A 217 14.25 -3.93 -9.10
N ALA A 218 13.38 -4.65 -9.82
CA ALA A 218 13.58 -6.05 -10.15
C ALA A 218 14.64 -6.27 -11.25
N GLY A 219 15.26 -5.20 -11.79
CA GLY A 219 16.30 -5.29 -12.83
C GLY A 219 15.76 -5.61 -14.21
N LEU A 220 14.46 -5.40 -14.47
CA LEU A 220 13.82 -5.68 -15.76
C LEU A 220 13.75 -4.41 -16.63
N GLU A 221 13.83 -4.60 -17.93
CA GLU A 221 13.56 -3.55 -18.91
C GLU A 221 12.06 -3.31 -19.00
N VAL A 222 11.65 -2.03 -19.11
CA VAL A 222 10.23 -1.65 -19.14
C VAL A 222 9.88 -1.05 -20.48
N VAL A 223 8.79 -1.56 -21.07
CA VAL A 223 8.20 -1.03 -22.31
C VAL A 223 6.76 -0.61 -22.04
N ALA A 224 6.43 0.62 -22.44
CA ALA A 224 5.09 1.20 -22.25
C ALA A 224 4.56 1.75 -23.58
N PRO A 225 4.03 0.92 -24.50
CA PRO A 225 3.71 1.32 -25.87
C PRO A 225 2.77 2.53 -25.96
N ILE A 226 1.74 2.60 -25.12
CA ILE A 226 0.78 3.72 -25.12
C ILE A 226 1.49 5.04 -24.83
N ARG A 227 2.33 5.07 -23.81
CA ARG A 227 3.12 6.23 -23.40
C ARG A 227 4.18 6.59 -24.41
N GLU A 228 4.97 5.61 -24.85
CA GLU A 228 6.15 5.81 -25.70
C GLU A 228 5.79 6.25 -27.11
N LEU A 229 4.69 5.73 -27.65
CA LEU A 229 4.18 6.10 -28.98
C LEU A 229 3.20 7.28 -28.93
N ASN A 230 2.90 7.82 -27.74
CA ASN A 230 1.95 8.91 -27.50
C ASN A 230 0.60 8.67 -28.20
N LEU A 231 0.03 7.47 -27.99
CA LEU A 231 -1.19 7.05 -28.66
C LEU A 231 -2.41 7.80 -28.14
N THR A 232 -3.34 8.09 -29.06
CA THR A 232 -4.64 8.69 -28.71
C THR A 232 -5.75 7.65 -28.73
N ARG A 233 -6.84 7.92 -28.02
CA ARG A 233 -7.99 7.02 -27.93
C ARG A 233 -8.60 6.68 -29.29
N GLU A 234 -8.66 7.67 -30.20
CA GLU A 234 -9.16 7.47 -31.55
C GLU A 234 -8.28 6.48 -32.31
N TRP A 235 -6.95 6.67 -32.25
CA TRP A 235 -5.98 5.79 -32.89
C TRP A 235 -6.09 4.35 -32.33
N GLU A 236 -6.21 4.21 -31.03
CA GLU A 236 -6.33 2.91 -30.35
C GLU A 236 -7.57 2.13 -30.82
N ILE A 237 -8.70 2.83 -30.99
CA ILE A 237 -9.94 2.24 -31.48
C ILE A 237 -9.81 1.75 -32.94
N GLU A 238 -9.16 2.54 -33.80
CA GLU A 238 -8.95 2.15 -35.20
C GLU A 238 -7.99 0.96 -35.30
N TYR A 239 -6.89 1.01 -34.59
CA TYR A 239 -5.91 -0.08 -34.54
C TYR A 239 -6.53 -1.38 -33.99
N ALA A 240 -7.36 -1.31 -32.96
CA ALA A 240 -8.06 -2.45 -32.42
C ALA A 240 -9.02 -3.08 -33.44
N LYS A 241 -9.70 -2.27 -34.27
CA LYS A 241 -10.58 -2.76 -35.33
C LYS A 241 -9.81 -3.51 -36.41
N GLU A 242 -8.65 -2.98 -36.86
CA GLU A 242 -7.77 -3.62 -37.83
C GLU A 242 -7.31 -4.99 -37.35
N HIS A 243 -7.00 -5.11 -36.05
CA HIS A 243 -6.53 -6.34 -35.41
C HIS A 243 -7.65 -7.25 -34.88
N LYS A 244 -8.92 -6.90 -35.17
CA LYS A 244 -10.12 -7.66 -34.73
C LYS A 244 -10.17 -7.84 -33.21
N ILE A 245 -9.62 -6.88 -32.45
CA ILE A 245 -9.72 -6.84 -31.00
C ILE A 245 -11.08 -6.25 -30.63
N PRO A 246 -11.89 -6.94 -29.80
CA PRO A 246 -13.19 -6.43 -29.40
C PRO A 246 -13.05 -5.12 -28.59
N VAL A 247 -13.57 -4.03 -29.13
CA VAL A 247 -13.65 -2.74 -28.44
C VAL A 247 -14.98 -2.69 -27.68
N PRO A 248 -14.98 -2.45 -26.38
CA PRO A 248 -16.23 -2.21 -25.65
C PRO A 248 -16.97 -1.04 -26.29
N VAL A 249 -18.31 -1.14 -26.37
CA VAL A 249 -19.15 -0.06 -26.94
C VAL A 249 -19.12 1.13 -25.99
N ILE A 250 -18.26 2.11 -26.28
CA ILE A 250 -17.89 3.24 -25.40
C ILE A 250 -19.00 4.30 -25.30
N LYS A 251 -20.04 4.23 -26.13
CA LYS A 251 -21.07 5.29 -26.19
C LYS A 251 -21.95 5.41 -24.95
N GLU A 252 -22.06 4.37 -24.14
CA GLU A 252 -22.99 4.32 -23.01
C GLU A 252 -22.35 4.60 -21.64
N LYS A 253 -21.04 4.44 -21.49
CA LYS A 253 -20.31 4.71 -20.23
C LYS A 253 -19.02 5.46 -20.52
N PRO A 254 -19.03 6.81 -20.49
CA PRO A 254 -17.87 7.63 -20.89
C PRO A 254 -16.76 7.68 -19.83
N TRP A 255 -16.95 7.10 -18.66
CA TRP A 255 -15.99 7.07 -17.56
C TRP A 255 -15.22 5.76 -17.48
N SER A 256 -13.99 5.85 -16.97
CA SER A 256 -13.16 4.71 -16.64
C SER A 256 -13.42 4.29 -15.20
N ILE A 257 -13.44 2.98 -14.95
CA ILE A 257 -13.64 2.39 -13.61
C ILE A 257 -12.48 1.47 -13.35
N ASP A 258 -11.86 1.59 -12.16
CA ASP A 258 -10.87 0.67 -11.64
C ASP A 258 -11.30 0.19 -10.24
N GLU A 259 -11.35 -1.12 -10.06
CA GLU A 259 -11.96 -1.75 -8.89
C GLU A 259 -11.01 -2.77 -8.26
N ASN A 260 -10.99 -2.82 -6.93
CA ASN A 260 -10.29 -3.84 -6.14
C ASN A 260 -11.06 -4.08 -4.83
N LEU A 261 -10.60 -4.97 -3.94
CA LEU A 261 -11.29 -5.26 -2.66
C LEU A 261 -11.51 -4.03 -1.77
N TRP A 262 -10.66 -3.00 -1.88
CA TRP A 262 -10.63 -1.88 -0.94
C TRP A 262 -11.39 -0.65 -1.44
N SER A 263 -11.33 -0.40 -2.72
CA SER A 263 -11.99 0.76 -3.33
C SER A 263 -12.31 0.56 -4.80
N ARG A 264 -13.16 1.44 -5.29
CA ARG A 264 -13.51 1.60 -6.68
C ARG A 264 -13.31 3.06 -7.07
N SER A 265 -12.48 3.35 -8.08
CA SER A 265 -12.29 4.68 -8.64
C SER A 265 -13.05 4.86 -9.94
N ILE A 266 -13.52 6.08 -10.17
CA ILE A 266 -14.33 6.45 -11.33
C ILE A 266 -13.85 7.80 -11.83
N GLU A 267 -13.30 7.84 -13.05
CA GLU A 267 -12.74 9.05 -13.64
C GLU A 267 -13.09 9.20 -15.14
N GLY A 268 -12.78 10.34 -15.71
CA GLY A 268 -12.82 10.60 -17.16
C GLY A 268 -14.12 11.18 -17.68
N GLY A 269 -14.11 11.56 -18.96
CA GLY A 269 -15.25 12.16 -19.63
C GLY A 269 -15.70 13.46 -18.96
N ARG A 270 -17.01 13.59 -18.72
CA ARG A 270 -17.57 14.78 -18.08
C ARG A 270 -17.19 14.96 -16.61
N LEU A 271 -16.71 13.89 -15.95
CA LEU A 271 -16.24 13.96 -14.56
C LEU A 271 -14.94 14.79 -14.43
N GLU A 272 -14.21 15.01 -15.53
CA GLU A 272 -13.02 15.87 -15.54
C GLU A 272 -13.35 17.36 -15.31
N ASP A 273 -14.61 17.79 -15.54
CA ASP A 273 -15.07 19.12 -15.21
C ASP A 273 -15.42 19.19 -13.71
N PRO A 274 -14.67 19.97 -12.90
CA PRO A 274 -14.94 20.08 -11.46
C PRO A 274 -16.34 20.61 -11.11
N ALA A 275 -16.98 21.32 -12.03
CA ALA A 275 -18.35 21.84 -11.85
C ALA A 275 -19.44 20.84 -12.21
N TYR A 276 -19.09 19.73 -12.86
CA TYR A 276 -20.07 18.70 -13.22
C TYR A 276 -20.45 17.84 -12.02
N HIS A 277 -21.76 17.72 -11.76
CA HIS A 277 -22.28 16.89 -10.68
C HIS A 277 -22.26 15.42 -11.12
N PRO A 278 -21.52 14.54 -10.40
CA PRO A 278 -21.50 13.11 -10.71
C PRO A 278 -22.91 12.52 -10.60
N PRO A 279 -23.40 11.83 -11.63
CA PRO A 279 -24.72 11.19 -11.54
C PRO A 279 -24.65 9.93 -10.68
N ASP A 280 -25.74 9.60 -10.00
CA ASP A 280 -25.81 8.44 -9.09
C ASP A 280 -25.47 7.10 -9.74
N GLU A 281 -25.74 6.96 -11.03
CA GLU A 281 -25.50 5.72 -11.79
C GLU A 281 -24.01 5.36 -11.96
N ILE A 282 -23.07 6.25 -11.67
CA ILE A 282 -21.64 5.92 -11.69
C ILE A 282 -21.24 5.06 -10.48
N PHE A 283 -21.98 5.20 -9.37
CA PHE A 283 -21.71 4.49 -8.13
C PHE A 283 -22.36 3.11 -8.14
N GLY A 284 -21.55 2.07 -7.97
CA GLY A 284 -21.97 0.67 -8.04
C GLY A 284 -22.00 -0.04 -6.69
N TRP A 285 -21.23 0.44 -5.72
CA TRP A 285 -21.12 -0.18 -4.41
C TRP A 285 -21.99 0.48 -3.34
N THR A 286 -22.34 1.73 -3.53
CA THR A 286 -23.09 2.54 -2.56
C THR A 286 -24.42 3.01 -3.13
N VAL A 287 -25.45 2.99 -2.30
CA VAL A 287 -26.74 3.58 -2.67
C VAL A 287 -26.75 5.09 -2.39
N PRO A 288 -27.55 5.88 -3.13
CA PRO A 288 -27.85 7.27 -2.73
C PRO A 288 -28.42 7.33 -1.32
N VAL A 289 -28.10 8.37 -0.57
CA VAL A 289 -28.49 8.54 0.84
C VAL A 289 -30.03 8.49 1.00
N GLU A 290 -30.77 9.00 0.02
CA GLU A 290 -32.22 9.00 0.00
C GLU A 290 -32.81 7.59 -0.12
N LYS A 291 -32.04 6.66 -0.74
CA LYS A 291 -32.46 5.25 -0.91
C LYS A 291 -31.91 4.34 0.19
N ALA A 292 -31.07 4.86 1.08
CA ALA A 292 -30.52 4.09 2.20
C ALA A 292 -31.63 3.78 3.23
N PRO A 293 -31.52 2.67 3.98
CA PRO A 293 -32.50 2.26 4.98
C PRO A 293 -32.80 3.34 6.01
N ASP A 294 -34.09 3.47 6.41
CA ASP A 294 -34.52 4.41 7.44
C ASP A 294 -34.22 3.92 8.87
N LYS A 295 -33.79 2.68 9.02
CA LYS A 295 -33.33 2.13 10.30
C LYS A 295 -31.81 2.07 10.33
N PRO A 296 -31.16 2.59 11.38
CA PRO A 296 -29.74 2.45 11.57
C PRO A 296 -29.39 0.96 11.78
N GLU A 297 -28.24 0.55 11.28
CA GLU A 297 -27.66 -0.77 11.51
C GLU A 297 -26.46 -0.64 12.46
N GLN A 298 -26.40 -1.49 13.48
CA GLN A 298 -25.28 -1.52 14.42
C GLN A 298 -24.39 -2.71 14.08
N ILE A 299 -23.08 -2.47 14.08
CA ILE A 299 -22.05 -3.49 13.90
C ILE A 299 -20.96 -3.34 14.95
N THR A 300 -20.32 -4.45 15.28
CA THR A 300 -19.13 -4.49 16.15
C THR A 300 -17.96 -5.00 15.34
N LEU A 301 -16.83 -4.29 15.35
CA LEU A 301 -15.55 -4.77 14.82
C LEU A 301 -14.61 -5.10 15.98
N GLU A 302 -13.98 -6.28 15.93
CA GLU A 302 -12.94 -6.66 16.88
C GLU A 302 -11.57 -6.63 16.20
N PHE A 303 -10.61 -6.01 16.87
CA PHE A 303 -9.25 -5.84 16.38
C PHE A 303 -8.24 -6.60 17.23
N LEU A 304 -7.23 -7.14 16.55
CA LEU A 304 -6.03 -7.72 17.16
C LEU A 304 -4.79 -7.14 16.49
N LYS A 305 -3.97 -6.44 17.26
CA LYS A 305 -2.75 -5.76 16.77
C LYS A 305 -3.06 -4.84 15.57
N GLY A 306 -4.13 -4.06 15.69
CA GLY A 306 -4.59 -3.12 14.66
C GLY A 306 -5.23 -3.76 13.43
N ILE A 307 -5.47 -5.08 13.40
CA ILE A 307 -6.10 -5.78 12.29
C ILE A 307 -7.51 -6.21 12.67
N PRO A 308 -8.55 -5.93 11.86
CA PRO A 308 -9.90 -6.42 12.10
C PRO A 308 -9.96 -7.94 11.89
N ILE A 309 -10.45 -8.67 12.91
CA ILE A 309 -10.47 -10.13 12.91
C ILE A 309 -11.87 -10.72 13.06
N LYS A 310 -12.84 -9.91 13.55
CA LYS A 310 -14.23 -10.34 13.69
C LYS A 310 -15.19 -9.20 13.37
N MET A 311 -16.36 -9.56 12.87
CA MET A 311 -17.51 -8.67 12.72
C MET A 311 -18.71 -9.30 13.43
N ASN A 312 -19.35 -8.55 14.35
CA ASN A 312 -20.49 -9.01 15.14
C ASN A 312 -20.23 -10.33 15.93
N GLY A 313 -19.00 -10.49 16.42
CA GLY A 313 -18.55 -11.69 17.16
C GLY A 313 -18.18 -12.89 16.27
N GLU A 314 -18.44 -12.84 14.96
CA GLU A 314 -18.07 -13.88 14.00
C GLU A 314 -16.65 -13.64 13.48
N ALA A 315 -15.76 -14.62 13.69
CA ALA A 315 -14.40 -14.60 13.14
C ALA A 315 -14.42 -14.94 11.66
N MET A 316 -13.69 -14.18 10.85
CA MET A 316 -13.64 -14.40 9.41
C MET A 316 -12.29 -13.96 8.85
N SER A 317 -11.98 -14.40 7.62
CA SER A 317 -10.80 -13.93 6.91
C SER A 317 -10.89 -12.41 6.66
N GLY A 318 -9.74 -11.73 6.53
CA GLY A 318 -9.75 -10.31 6.21
C GLY A 318 -10.44 -10.01 4.89
N ARG A 319 -10.32 -10.90 3.90
CA ARG A 319 -11.01 -10.82 2.61
C ARG A 319 -12.53 -10.86 2.80
N ASP A 320 -13.05 -11.85 3.54
CA ASP A 320 -14.49 -11.99 3.75
C ASP A 320 -15.05 -10.83 4.57
N LEU A 321 -14.31 -10.35 5.58
CA LEU A 321 -14.69 -9.22 6.40
C LEU A 321 -14.83 -7.94 5.54
N ILE A 322 -13.82 -7.64 4.73
CA ILE A 322 -13.84 -6.46 3.85
C ILE A 322 -14.98 -6.57 2.84
N THR A 323 -15.15 -7.71 2.19
CA THR A 323 -16.22 -7.95 1.21
C THR A 323 -17.60 -7.78 1.86
N LYS A 324 -17.85 -8.40 3.01
CA LYS A 324 -19.11 -8.29 3.74
C LYS A 324 -19.39 -6.85 4.18
N LEU A 325 -18.36 -6.16 4.65
CA LEU A 325 -18.48 -4.78 5.12
C LEU A 325 -18.71 -3.79 3.98
N ASN A 326 -18.12 -4.01 2.79
CA ASN A 326 -18.43 -3.22 1.59
C ASN A 326 -19.93 -3.27 1.27
N ILE A 327 -20.54 -4.45 1.36
CA ILE A 327 -21.97 -4.63 1.12
C ILE A 327 -22.81 -3.92 2.18
N VAL A 328 -22.48 -4.14 3.47
CA VAL A 328 -23.26 -3.61 4.59
C VAL A 328 -23.16 -2.07 4.64
N ALA A 329 -21.95 -1.51 4.53
CA ALA A 329 -21.75 -0.06 4.59
C ALA A 329 -22.27 0.63 3.31
N GLY A 330 -22.05 0.01 2.13
CA GLY A 330 -22.56 0.52 0.86
C GLY A 330 -24.09 0.62 0.81
N LYS A 331 -24.80 -0.35 1.39
CA LYS A 331 -26.26 -0.31 1.58
C LYS A 331 -26.74 0.93 2.36
N HIS A 332 -25.91 1.46 3.24
CA HIS A 332 -26.18 2.69 3.99
C HIS A 332 -25.62 3.96 3.31
N GLY A 333 -25.12 3.86 2.09
CA GLY A 333 -24.58 5.00 1.34
C GLY A 333 -23.24 5.52 1.86
N ILE A 334 -22.50 4.72 2.64
CA ILE A 334 -21.23 5.11 3.25
C ILE A 334 -20.08 4.86 2.29
N GLY A 335 -19.11 5.79 2.25
CA GLY A 335 -17.84 5.58 1.57
C GLY A 335 -17.75 6.18 0.17
N ARG A 336 -18.48 7.25 -0.15
CA ARG A 336 -18.27 8.06 -1.37
C ARG A 336 -17.31 9.20 -1.10
N SER A 337 -16.40 9.45 -2.03
CA SER A 337 -15.55 10.65 -2.07
C SER A 337 -15.49 11.22 -3.48
N ASP A 338 -15.48 12.55 -3.58
CA ASP A 338 -15.20 13.31 -4.81
C ASP A 338 -13.99 14.20 -4.50
N MET A 339 -12.86 13.90 -5.14
CA MET A 339 -11.57 14.46 -4.79
C MET A 339 -10.97 15.22 -5.96
N ILE A 340 -10.32 16.35 -5.65
CA ILE A 340 -9.34 16.98 -6.53
C ILE A 340 -7.98 16.61 -5.94
N GLU A 341 -7.37 15.57 -6.47
CA GLU A 341 -6.10 15.06 -5.96
C GLU A 341 -4.88 15.57 -6.73
N ASP A 342 -3.76 15.66 -6.04
CA ASP A 342 -2.47 15.94 -6.65
C ASP A 342 -1.81 14.64 -7.13
N ARG A 343 -1.75 14.46 -8.45
CA ARG A 343 -1.03 13.32 -9.05
C ARG A 343 0.48 13.45 -8.88
N ILE A 344 1.20 12.34 -8.87
CA ILE A 344 2.67 12.28 -8.69
C ILE A 344 3.40 13.20 -9.66
N LEU A 345 2.88 13.40 -10.87
CA LEU A 345 3.42 14.29 -11.88
C LEU A 345 3.13 15.79 -11.62
N GLY A 346 2.50 16.13 -10.51
CA GLY A 346 2.12 17.50 -10.18
C GLY A 346 0.89 18.03 -10.94
N LEU A 347 0.07 17.14 -11.47
CA LEU A 347 -1.20 17.48 -12.13
C LEU A 347 -2.34 17.30 -11.14
N LYS A 348 -3.28 18.25 -11.10
CA LYS A 348 -4.54 18.05 -10.39
C LYS A 348 -5.50 17.25 -11.27
N ALA A 349 -6.11 16.23 -10.66
CA ALA A 349 -7.11 15.40 -11.31
C ALA A 349 -8.33 15.25 -10.40
N ARG A 350 -9.51 15.14 -11.00
CA ARG A 350 -10.72 14.82 -10.26
C ARG A 350 -11.00 13.33 -10.34
N GLU A 351 -11.17 12.74 -9.18
CA GLU A 351 -11.47 11.33 -9.00
C GLU A 351 -12.70 11.16 -8.10
N ASN A 352 -13.57 10.24 -8.47
CA ASN A 352 -14.69 9.81 -7.64
C ASN A 352 -14.40 8.41 -7.11
N TYR A 353 -14.61 8.19 -5.81
CA TYR A 353 -14.31 6.91 -5.18
C TYR A 353 -15.51 6.33 -4.45
N GLU A 354 -15.52 5.00 -4.37
CA GLU A 354 -16.33 4.24 -3.43
C GLU A 354 -15.40 3.34 -2.61
N HIS A 355 -15.48 3.46 -1.26
CA HIS A 355 -14.63 2.72 -0.31
C HIS A 355 -15.37 2.41 1.00
N PRO A 356 -16.52 1.69 0.96
CA PRO A 356 -17.41 1.51 2.11
C PRO A 356 -16.72 0.85 3.30
N ALA A 357 -16.10 -0.31 3.09
CA ALA A 357 -15.39 -1.04 4.13
C ALA A 357 -14.22 -0.24 4.71
N ALA A 358 -13.42 0.39 3.83
CA ALA A 358 -12.27 1.18 4.24
C ALA A 358 -12.68 2.33 5.17
N THR A 359 -13.73 3.08 4.83
CA THR A 359 -14.27 4.16 5.67
C THR A 359 -14.62 3.68 7.07
N VAL A 360 -15.31 2.54 7.17
CA VAL A 360 -15.77 2.01 8.46
C VAL A 360 -14.62 1.44 9.28
N ILE A 361 -13.72 0.67 8.65
CA ILE A 361 -12.57 0.07 9.33
C ILE A 361 -11.61 1.13 9.84
N LEU A 362 -11.27 2.13 9.02
CA LEU A 362 -10.34 3.19 9.40
C LEU A 362 -10.93 4.07 10.53
N ALA A 363 -12.24 4.35 10.49
CA ALA A 363 -12.91 5.08 11.57
C ALA A 363 -12.86 4.31 12.89
N ALA A 364 -13.12 3.00 12.88
CA ALA A 364 -13.05 2.14 14.05
C ALA A 364 -11.62 1.99 14.58
N HIS A 365 -10.65 1.79 13.67
CA HIS A 365 -9.25 1.62 14.01
C HIS A 365 -8.67 2.88 14.67
N ALA A 366 -8.87 4.05 14.07
CA ALA A 366 -8.40 5.32 14.60
C ALA A 366 -9.02 5.64 15.99
N ASP A 367 -10.28 5.25 16.22
CA ASP A 367 -10.94 5.41 17.51
C ASP A 367 -10.32 4.48 18.58
N LEU A 368 -10.01 3.22 18.22
CA LEU A 368 -9.37 2.29 19.14
C LEU A 368 -7.93 2.72 19.49
N GLU A 369 -7.17 3.28 18.53
CA GLU A 369 -5.86 3.88 18.81
C GLU A 369 -5.92 4.98 19.86
N GLN A 370 -6.97 5.81 19.86
CA GLN A 370 -7.15 6.86 20.88
C GLN A 370 -7.34 6.30 22.29
N LEU A 371 -7.86 5.08 22.42
CA LEU A 371 -8.03 4.41 23.70
C LEU A 371 -6.74 3.74 24.19
N THR A 372 -5.88 3.28 23.29
CA THR A 372 -4.76 2.38 23.62
C THR A 372 -3.38 3.01 23.50
N LEU A 373 -3.23 4.06 22.71
CA LEU A 373 -1.96 4.75 22.51
C LEU A 373 -1.87 6.00 23.37
N THR A 374 -0.67 6.27 23.90
CA THR A 374 -0.42 7.51 24.64
C THR A 374 -0.51 8.74 23.73
N ARG A 375 -0.72 9.92 24.33
CA ARG A 375 -0.74 11.20 23.60
C ARG A 375 0.49 11.41 22.72
N GLN A 376 1.67 11.01 23.20
CA GLN A 376 2.93 11.21 22.48
C GLN A 376 3.06 10.22 21.31
N GLU A 377 2.65 8.96 21.50
CA GLU A 377 2.61 7.96 20.43
C GLU A 377 1.66 8.39 19.32
N LEU A 378 0.45 8.81 19.65
CA LEU A 378 -0.53 9.29 18.66
C LEU A 378 -0.03 10.51 17.89
N ALA A 379 0.60 11.46 18.57
CA ALA A 379 1.11 12.67 17.93
C ALA A 379 2.21 12.36 16.91
N PHE A 380 3.14 11.46 17.27
CA PHE A 380 4.22 11.06 16.38
C PHE A 380 3.74 10.10 15.29
N LYS A 381 2.85 9.17 15.63
CA LYS A 381 2.28 8.21 14.67
C LYS A 381 1.60 8.91 13.50
N ARG A 382 0.87 10.00 13.72
CA ARG A 382 0.24 10.78 12.63
C ARG A 382 1.25 11.24 11.58
N ILE A 383 2.44 11.67 12.00
CA ILE A 383 3.51 12.08 11.08
C ILE A 383 4.02 10.86 10.29
N VAL A 384 4.14 9.72 10.97
CA VAL A 384 4.55 8.45 10.36
C VAL A 384 3.51 7.96 9.37
N ASP A 385 2.22 7.99 9.74
CA ASP A 385 1.08 7.57 8.90
C ASP A 385 0.97 8.43 7.64
N ASP A 386 1.12 9.75 7.77
CA ASP A 386 1.11 10.67 6.63
C ASP A 386 2.25 10.36 5.66
N LYS A 387 3.47 10.12 6.18
CA LYS A 387 4.62 9.79 5.33
C LYS A 387 4.51 8.40 4.71
N TRP A 388 3.96 7.44 5.44
CA TRP A 388 3.64 6.10 4.92
C TRP A 388 2.65 6.21 3.76
N SER A 389 1.59 6.99 3.93
CA SER A 389 0.54 7.20 2.93
C SER A 389 1.07 7.88 1.66
N GLU A 390 1.94 8.88 1.81
CA GLU A 390 2.62 9.53 0.67
C GLU A 390 3.44 8.52 -0.14
N LEU A 391 4.28 7.71 0.51
CA LEU A 391 5.09 6.71 -0.17
C LEU A 391 4.24 5.61 -0.82
N ALA A 392 3.18 5.16 -0.14
CA ALA A 392 2.21 4.20 -0.67
C ALA A 392 1.48 4.76 -1.91
N TYR A 393 1.04 6.03 -1.87
CA TYR A 393 0.42 6.69 -3.01
C TYR A 393 1.35 6.76 -4.22
N MET A 394 2.63 7.04 -3.98
CA MET A 394 3.66 7.03 -5.03
C MET A 394 4.01 5.62 -5.55
N GLY A 395 3.56 4.54 -4.89
CA GLY A 395 3.94 3.17 -5.20
C GLY A 395 5.34 2.78 -4.75
N LEU A 396 5.96 3.58 -3.87
CA LEU A 396 7.33 3.39 -3.36
C LEU A 396 7.38 2.39 -2.19
N VAL A 397 6.67 1.26 -2.32
CA VAL A 397 6.52 0.26 -1.24
C VAL A 397 7.80 -0.52 -0.94
N HIS A 398 8.81 -0.44 -1.79
CA HIS A 398 10.14 -1.02 -1.57
C HIS A 398 11.22 0.01 -1.26
N GLU A 399 10.84 1.28 -1.07
CA GLU A 399 11.76 2.30 -0.55
C GLU A 399 12.18 1.92 0.87
N PRO A 400 13.48 2.02 1.22
CA PRO A 400 13.95 1.69 2.58
C PRO A 400 13.16 2.38 3.69
N LEU A 401 12.84 3.66 3.52
CA LEU A 401 12.02 4.41 4.48
C LEU A 401 10.64 3.80 4.68
N PHE A 402 10.02 3.23 3.62
CA PHE A 402 8.72 2.58 3.76
C PHE A 402 8.78 1.36 4.69
N HIS A 403 9.86 0.61 4.64
CA HIS A 403 10.09 -0.51 5.56
C HIS A 403 10.33 -0.05 7.01
N ASP A 404 11.07 1.05 7.21
CA ASP A 404 11.30 1.63 8.53
C ASP A 404 9.99 2.15 9.15
N LEU A 405 9.14 2.81 8.34
CA LEU A 405 7.82 3.26 8.77
C LEU A 405 6.90 2.07 9.12
N ASN A 406 6.89 1.00 8.31
CA ASN A 406 6.15 -0.23 8.62
C ASN A 406 6.62 -0.88 9.92
N ALA A 407 7.91 -0.86 10.22
CA ALA A 407 8.44 -1.39 11.48
C ALA A 407 7.93 -0.60 12.69
N PHE A 408 7.98 0.74 12.63
CA PHE A 408 7.41 1.61 13.66
C PHE A 408 5.92 1.39 13.85
N ILE A 409 5.16 1.39 12.74
CA ILE A 409 3.70 1.19 12.77
C ILE A 409 3.40 -0.18 13.39
N THR A 410 4.05 -1.25 12.94
CA THR A 410 3.82 -2.61 13.45
C THR A 410 4.06 -2.71 14.95
N GLU A 411 5.10 -2.06 15.47
CA GLU A 411 5.39 -2.05 16.91
C GLU A 411 4.31 -1.28 17.67
N SER A 412 3.92 -0.11 17.20
CA SER A 412 2.87 0.69 17.84
C SER A 412 1.53 -0.04 17.93
N GLN A 413 1.25 -0.91 16.97
CA GLN A 413 -0.02 -1.64 16.87
C GLN A 413 -0.12 -2.88 17.77
N GLN A 414 0.96 -3.30 18.45
CA GLN A 414 0.91 -4.49 19.32
C GLN A 414 -0.14 -4.41 20.43
N LYS A 415 -0.49 -3.20 20.87
CA LYS A 415 -1.47 -2.91 21.92
C LYS A 415 -2.81 -2.37 21.40
N VAL A 416 -2.99 -2.27 20.09
CA VAL A 416 -4.26 -1.87 19.50
C VAL A 416 -5.17 -3.10 19.34
N ASN A 417 -5.69 -3.56 20.48
CA ASN A 417 -6.57 -4.73 20.61
C ASN A 417 -7.88 -4.31 21.27
N GLY A 418 -9.00 -4.78 20.75
CA GLY A 418 -10.29 -4.46 21.37
C GLY A 418 -11.47 -4.50 20.41
N LYS A 419 -12.57 -3.90 20.87
CA LYS A 419 -13.84 -3.85 20.14
C LYS A 419 -14.28 -2.42 19.96
N VAL A 420 -14.89 -2.15 18.81
CA VAL A 420 -15.53 -0.87 18.51
C VAL A 420 -16.94 -1.15 17.99
N ASP A 421 -17.93 -0.56 18.64
CA ASP A 421 -19.33 -0.60 18.24
C ASP A 421 -19.65 0.62 17.38
N LEU A 422 -20.23 0.36 16.21
CA LEU A 422 -20.49 1.37 15.19
C LEU A 422 -21.96 1.39 14.80
N GLN A 423 -22.45 2.56 14.43
CA GLN A 423 -23.77 2.75 13.81
C GLN A 423 -23.60 3.24 12.37
N LEU A 424 -24.22 2.53 11.47
CA LEU A 424 -24.27 2.85 10.04
C LEU A 424 -25.66 3.41 9.72
N TYR A 425 -25.72 4.62 9.19
CA TYR A 425 -26.98 5.25 8.88
C TYR A 425 -26.82 6.39 7.86
N LYS A 426 -27.47 6.28 6.71
CA LYS A 426 -27.63 7.36 5.72
C LYS A 426 -26.33 8.15 5.45
N GLY A 427 -25.32 7.47 4.95
CA GLY A 427 -24.01 8.05 4.60
C GLY A 427 -23.07 8.28 5.80
N CYS A 428 -23.52 8.02 7.03
CA CYS A 428 -22.75 8.27 8.23
C CYS A 428 -22.34 6.97 8.93
N CYS A 429 -21.06 6.89 9.33
CA CYS A 429 -20.53 5.89 10.25
C CYS A 429 -20.19 6.59 11.57
N ARG A 430 -20.82 6.18 12.68
CA ARG A 430 -20.62 6.77 14.00
C ARG A 430 -20.19 5.71 15.01
N VAL A 431 -19.12 5.98 15.76
CA VAL A 431 -18.72 5.14 16.90
C VAL A 431 -19.72 5.35 18.04
N LEU A 432 -20.22 4.23 18.60
CA LEU A 432 -21.12 4.20 19.74
C LEU A 432 -20.41 3.87 21.05
N GLY A 433 -19.42 2.97 20.99
CA GLY A 433 -18.66 2.51 22.14
C GLY A 433 -17.39 1.78 21.72
N ARG A 434 -16.49 1.62 22.66
CA ARG A 434 -15.23 0.89 22.49
C ARG A 434 -14.80 0.25 23.79
N SER A 435 -14.03 -0.81 23.68
CA SER A 435 -13.39 -1.47 24.84
C SER A 435 -12.07 -2.10 24.43
N SER A 436 -11.08 -2.07 25.31
CA SER A 436 -9.77 -2.66 25.11
C SER A 436 -9.20 -3.13 26.43
N PRO A 437 -8.55 -4.34 26.47
CA PRO A 437 -7.76 -4.74 27.63
C PRO A 437 -6.51 -3.89 27.84
N GLU A 438 -6.00 -3.24 26.77
CA GLU A 438 -4.86 -2.31 26.79
C GLU A 438 -5.29 -0.83 26.86
N GLY A 439 -6.56 -0.56 27.16
CA GLY A 439 -7.08 0.80 27.31
C GLY A 439 -6.40 1.55 28.44
N ILE A 440 -5.95 2.78 28.17
CA ILE A 440 -5.29 3.65 29.15
C ILE A 440 -6.26 4.69 29.75
N TYR A 441 -7.54 4.50 29.49
CA TYR A 441 -8.60 5.34 30.08
C TYR A 441 -8.88 4.88 31.51
N SER A 442 -9.01 5.81 32.43
CA SER A 442 -9.34 5.56 33.84
C SER A 442 -10.54 6.40 34.25
N ASP A 443 -11.67 5.73 34.51
CA ASP A 443 -12.90 6.35 35.01
C ASP A 443 -12.63 7.12 36.31
N ASP A 444 -11.83 6.53 37.23
CA ASP A 444 -11.52 7.14 38.51
C ASP A 444 -10.74 8.46 38.39
N LEU A 445 -9.87 8.58 37.39
CA LEU A 445 -9.06 9.80 37.23
C LEU A 445 -9.79 10.91 36.50
N VAL A 446 -10.80 10.63 35.68
CA VAL A 446 -11.49 11.61 34.85
C VAL A 446 -12.87 12.00 35.43
N SER A 447 -13.41 11.19 36.37
CA SER A 447 -14.69 11.45 36.98
C SER A 447 -14.62 12.67 37.89
N PHE A 448 -15.60 13.58 37.76
CA PHE A 448 -15.74 14.76 38.66
C PHE A 448 -16.14 14.37 40.10
N ASP A 449 -16.69 13.17 40.27
CA ASP A 449 -17.13 12.65 41.57
C ASP A 449 -16.03 11.86 42.30
N SER A 450 -14.93 11.59 41.63
CA SER A 450 -13.81 10.84 42.20
C SER A 450 -12.89 11.72 43.04
N THR A 451 -12.43 11.19 44.16
CA THR A 451 -11.45 11.83 45.07
C THR A 451 -10.03 11.25 44.88
N THR A 452 -9.84 10.33 43.90
CA THR A 452 -8.56 9.69 43.64
C THR A 452 -7.50 10.68 43.16
N PHE A 453 -7.90 11.72 42.44
CA PHE A 453 -7.05 12.80 41.98
C PHE A 453 -7.24 14.06 42.82
N ASP A 454 -6.20 14.50 43.55
CA ASP A 454 -6.23 15.76 44.25
C ASP A 454 -6.09 16.93 43.25
N GLN A 455 -7.20 17.63 43.02
CA GLN A 455 -7.30 18.74 42.09
C GLN A 455 -6.37 19.91 42.45
N CYS A 456 -5.96 20.05 43.72
CA CYS A 456 -5.09 21.15 44.15
C CYS A 456 -3.70 21.08 43.46
N HIS A 457 -3.22 19.88 43.06
CA HIS A 457 -1.98 19.74 42.35
C HIS A 457 -1.96 20.39 40.94
N ALA A 458 -3.14 20.56 40.34
CA ALA A 458 -3.27 21.26 39.05
C ALA A 458 -2.96 22.76 39.16
N THR A 459 -3.05 23.38 40.38
CA THR A 459 -2.74 24.78 40.61
C THR A 459 -1.28 25.10 40.24
N GLY A 460 -0.33 24.22 40.61
CA GLY A 460 1.09 24.40 40.27
C GLY A 460 1.34 24.32 38.77
N VAL A 461 0.72 23.38 38.07
CA VAL A 461 0.81 23.26 36.60
C VAL A 461 0.21 24.50 35.93
N SER A 462 -0.97 24.93 36.36
CA SER A 462 -1.71 26.09 35.84
C SER A 462 -0.93 27.39 35.97
N ALA A 463 -0.14 27.56 37.04
CA ALA A 463 0.64 28.77 37.31
C ALA A 463 1.74 29.01 36.21
N TYR A 464 2.31 27.95 35.68
CA TYR A 464 3.34 28.02 34.67
C TYR A 464 2.85 27.74 33.25
N TYR A 465 1.61 27.31 33.08
CA TYR A 465 1.05 27.01 31.76
C TYR A 465 1.00 28.29 30.91
N GLY A 466 1.60 28.26 29.75
CA GLY A 466 1.67 29.39 28.83
C GLY A 466 2.55 30.57 29.30
N ILE A 467 3.50 30.35 30.21
CA ILE A 467 4.40 31.39 30.75
C ILE A 467 5.13 32.19 29.66
N GLN A 468 5.54 31.54 28.58
CA GLN A 468 6.22 32.22 27.47
C GLN A 468 5.31 33.24 26.79
N ALA A 469 4.04 32.88 26.52
CA ALA A 469 3.08 33.79 25.93
C ALA A 469 2.80 35.00 26.89
N ARG A 470 2.68 34.76 28.20
CA ARG A 470 2.54 35.83 29.19
C ARG A 470 3.73 36.79 29.18
N LEU A 471 4.96 36.27 29.11
CA LEU A 471 6.17 37.12 29.02
C LEU A 471 6.24 37.95 27.75
N VAL A 472 5.76 37.43 26.62
CA VAL A 472 5.64 38.17 25.35
C VAL A 472 4.64 39.34 25.53
N GLU A 473 3.47 39.10 26.13
CA GLU A 473 2.46 40.16 26.38
C GLU A 473 2.94 41.23 27.37
N GLU A 474 3.70 40.85 28.39
CA GLU A 474 4.29 41.80 29.33
C GLU A 474 5.33 42.73 28.64
N ARG A 475 6.07 42.23 27.64
CA ARG A 475 7.00 43.05 26.85
C ARG A 475 6.30 44.05 25.96
N LYS A 476 5.12 43.75 25.43
CA LYS A 476 4.33 44.69 24.60
C LYS A 476 3.80 45.89 25.39
N LYS A 477 3.73 45.76 26.70
CA LYS A 477 3.24 46.82 27.60
C LYS A 477 4.34 47.77 28.09
N LYS A 478 5.60 47.42 27.82
CA LYS A 478 6.78 48.25 28.06
C LYS A 478 7.16 49.03 26.83
#